data_3ac0a5641d4ec9000ce3539c3a4180b5
#
_entry.id   3ac0a5641d4ec9000ce3539c3a4180b5
#
_cell.length_a   1.000
_cell.length_b   1.000
_cell.length_c   1.000
_cell.angle_alpha   90.00
_cell.angle_beta   90.00
_cell.angle_gamma   90.00
#
_symmetry.space_group_name_H-M   'P 1'
#
loop_
_entity.id
_entity.type
_entity.pdbx_description
1 polymer ?
#
loop_
_entity_poly.entity_id
_entity_poly.type
_entity_poly.pdbx_seq_one_letter_code
_entity_poly.pdbx_strand_id
1 'polypeptide(L)'
;PNDMYMEYHFTKTCYVKISLENDSRYSTPNYIWITMSNELIRFLKANNHTLSVTPLGISEEDLRIFKKNLYEIFEDSCSVVYIPAGRSMITLLSQQLSYIYATMDDMQKRSLDTCTKDYLERILRLKPEFSEGLQGLAYSSGRSGLSPRLVVQALDLTQKILRGTYRYSNGEEQIVLEDGKYVKINFSSSGQQECVWILNLLFYYLVQQKEILFIIEEPESHLFPESQKYITELIALVNNCGHSIVLTTHSPYVLGTLNNLLYAKTI
;
A
#
# COMPACT_ATOMS: atom_id res chain seq x y z
N PRO A 1 16.36 24.48 -26.11
CA PRO A 1 16.69 23.13 -25.64
C PRO A 1 15.53 22.20 -25.99
N ASN A 2 15.67 21.54 -27.16
CA ASN A 2 14.56 20.74 -27.74
C ASN A 2 14.64 19.25 -27.37
N ASP A 3 15.47 18.90 -26.38
CA ASP A 3 15.77 17.50 -26.03
C ASP A 3 15.30 17.19 -24.62
N MET A 4 14.03 17.49 -24.30
CA MET A 4 13.46 17.07 -23.03
C MET A 4 13.07 15.60 -23.17
N TYR A 5 13.75 14.74 -22.44
CA TYR A 5 13.42 13.32 -22.34
C TYR A 5 13.49 12.87 -20.89
N MET A 6 12.75 11.84 -20.59
CA MET A 6 12.80 11.10 -19.34
C MET A 6 13.03 9.62 -19.70
N GLU A 7 14.04 9.01 -19.11
CA GLU A 7 14.33 7.61 -19.30
C GLU A 7 14.33 6.91 -17.96
N TYR A 8 13.53 5.87 -17.85
CA TYR A 8 13.43 5.06 -16.65
C TYR A 8 13.92 3.64 -16.92
N HIS A 9 14.96 3.25 -16.22
CA HIS A 9 15.54 1.93 -16.27
C HIS A 9 14.99 1.06 -15.15
N PHE A 10 14.32 -0.02 -15.49
CA PHE A 10 13.93 -1.07 -14.54
C PHE A 10 15.14 -1.95 -14.23
N THR A 11 15.90 -2.31 -15.26
CA THR A 11 17.17 -3.03 -15.19
C THR A 11 18.17 -2.41 -16.16
N LYS A 12 19.37 -2.97 -16.26
CA LYS A 12 20.38 -2.50 -17.24
C LYS A 12 19.92 -2.60 -18.70
N THR A 13 19.03 -3.54 -19.00
CA THR A 13 18.57 -3.86 -20.37
C THR A 13 17.09 -3.54 -20.59
N CYS A 14 16.32 -3.35 -19.53
CA CYS A 14 14.88 -3.07 -19.58
C CYS A 14 14.60 -1.62 -19.18
N TYR A 15 14.14 -0.81 -20.14
CA TYR A 15 13.84 0.60 -19.93
C TYR A 15 12.66 1.10 -20.76
N VAL A 16 12.11 2.23 -20.32
CA VAL A 16 11.15 3.06 -21.06
C VAL A 16 11.71 4.48 -21.16
N LYS A 17 11.71 5.03 -22.37
CA LYS A 17 12.10 6.41 -22.64
C LYS A 17 10.91 7.17 -23.17
N ILE A 18 10.64 8.34 -22.60
CA ILE A 18 9.63 9.28 -23.06
C ILE A 18 10.40 10.52 -23.53
N SER A 19 10.24 10.91 -24.80
CA SER A 19 10.89 12.08 -25.39
C SER A 19 9.87 12.98 -26.06
N LEU A 20 10.22 14.26 -26.12
CA LEU A 20 9.48 15.27 -26.85
C LEU A 20 10.22 15.48 -28.19
N GLU A 21 9.59 15.11 -29.30
CA GLU A 21 10.21 15.27 -30.62
C GLU A 21 9.37 16.22 -31.48
N ASN A 22 10.08 17.09 -32.20
CA ASN A 22 9.48 17.93 -33.23
C ASN A 22 9.55 17.18 -34.58
N ASP A 23 8.40 16.78 -35.11
CA ASP A 23 8.35 16.27 -36.47
C ASP A 23 8.30 17.45 -37.43
N SER A 24 9.40 17.69 -38.14
CA SER A 24 9.51 18.76 -39.13
C SER A 24 8.53 18.65 -40.32
N ARG A 25 7.83 17.52 -40.45
CA ARG A 25 6.81 17.27 -41.49
C ARG A 25 5.44 17.82 -41.14
N TYR A 26 5.21 18.18 -39.88
CA TYR A 26 3.93 18.72 -39.42
C TYR A 26 4.16 20.07 -38.75
N SER A 27 3.32 21.04 -39.10
CA SER A 27 3.34 22.41 -38.56
C SER A 27 2.82 22.51 -37.10
N THR A 28 2.47 21.40 -36.47
CA THR A 28 2.02 21.31 -35.08
C THR A 28 3.14 20.83 -34.17
N PRO A 29 3.34 21.51 -33.04
CA PRO A 29 4.50 21.25 -32.17
C PRO A 29 4.30 19.99 -31.31
N ASN A 30 5.40 19.29 -31.13
CA ASN A 30 5.70 18.39 -30.03
C ASN A 30 4.83 17.14 -29.88
N TYR A 31 5.27 16.04 -30.50
CA TYR A 31 4.75 14.72 -30.19
C TYR A 31 5.51 14.10 -29.01
N ILE A 32 4.75 13.42 -28.12
CA ILE A 32 5.35 12.57 -27.10
C ILE A 32 5.62 11.21 -27.74
N TRP A 33 6.92 10.84 -27.77
CA TRP A 33 7.37 9.53 -28.21
C TRP A 33 7.66 8.65 -27.01
N ILE A 34 7.13 7.43 -27.02
CA ILE A 34 7.43 6.41 -26.02
C ILE A 34 8.24 5.32 -26.71
N THR A 35 9.50 5.20 -26.31
CA THR A 35 10.41 4.16 -26.77
C THR A 35 10.64 3.16 -25.66
N MET A 36 10.56 1.88 -25.99
CA MET A 36 10.79 0.78 -25.04
C MET A 36 12.00 -0.03 -25.49
N SER A 37 12.73 -0.60 -24.55
CA SER A 37 13.81 -1.53 -24.85
C SER A 37 13.30 -2.74 -25.65
N ASN A 38 14.16 -3.33 -26.45
CA ASN A 38 13.81 -4.51 -27.24
C ASN A 38 13.39 -5.70 -26.38
N GLU A 39 13.93 -5.80 -25.18
CA GLU A 39 13.59 -6.84 -24.20
C GLU A 39 12.15 -6.65 -23.71
N LEU A 40 11.78 -5.44 -23.32
CA LEU A 40 10.42 -5.10 -22.90
C LEU A 40 9.41 -5.31 -24.06
N ILE A 41 9.77 -4.91 -25.28
CA ILE A 41 8.90 -5.13 -26.46
C ILE A 41 8.69 -6.63 -26.72
N ARG A 42 9.73 -7.45 -26.63
CA ARG A 42 9.60 -8.91 -26.79
C ARG A 42 8.71 -9.51 -25.71
N PHE A 43 8.90 -9.10 -24.45
CA PHE A 43 8.08 -9.54 -23.35
C PHE A 43 6.59 -9.19 -23.54
N LEU A 44 6.29 -7.93 -23.90
CA LEU A 44 4.92 -7.48 -24.14
C LEU A 44 4.27 -8.24 -25.32
N LYS A 45 5.02 -8.48 -26.40
CA LYS A 45 4.52 -9.26 -27.55
C LYS A 45 4.27 -10.73 -27.19
N ALA A 46 5.16 -11.35 -26.42
CA ALA A 46 5.00 -12.75 -25.97
C ALA A 46 3.80 -12.94 -25.04
N ASN A 47 3.46 -11.92 -24.27
CA ASN A 47 2.36 -11.94 -23.29
C ASN A 47 1.11 -11.17 -23.77
N ASN A 48 1.04 -10.82 -25.04
CA ASN A 48 -0.07 -10.00 -25.58
C ASN A 48 -1.45 -10.63 -25.36
N HIS A 49 -1.56 -11.96 -25.40
CA HIS A 49 -2.81 -12.67 -25.11
C HIS A 49 -3.26 -12.47 -23.66
N THR A 50 -2.33 -12.49 -22.71
CA THR A 50 -2.61 -12.23 -21.28
C THR A 50 -2.93 -10.77 -21.01
N LEU A 51 -2.33 -9.84 -21.77
CA LEU A 51 -2.54 -8.40 -21.65
C LEU A 51 -3.81 -7.91 -22.36
N SER A 52 -4.23 -8.58 -23.45
CA SER A 52 -5.44 -8.26 -24.22
C SER A 52 -6.68 -8.95 -23.68
N VAL A 53 -6.88 -8.88 -22.37
CA VAL A 53 -7.90 -9.59 -21.61
C VAL A 53 -9.29 -9.49 -22.24
N THR A 54 -9.80 -10.64 -22.68
CA THR A 54 -11.21 -10.82 -22.97
C THR A 54 -12.05 -10.89 -21.68
N PRO A 55 -13.37 -10.62 -21.75
CA PRO A 55 -14.28 -10.64 -20.59
C PRO A 55 -14.32 -11.97 -19.81
N LEU A 56 -13.80 -13.05 -20.37
CA LEU A 56 -13.80 -14.40 -19.77
C LEU A 56 -12.72 -14.62 -18.69
N GLY A 57 -11.88 -13.63 -18.45
CA GLY A 57 -10.85 -13.69 -17.40
C GLY A 57 -9.61 -14.47 -17.82
N ILE A 58 -8.49 -14.14 -17.20
CA ILE A 58 -7.23 -14.89 -17.25
C ILE A 58 -7.37 -16.00 -16.19
N SER A 59 -6.92 -17.21 -16.48
CA SER A 59 -6.85 -18.26 -15.46
C SER A 59 -5.88 -17.85 -14.34
N GLU A 60 -6.09 -18.31 -13.12
CA GLU A 60 -5.17 -18.04 -12.00
C GLU A 60 -3.75 -18.50 -12.30
N GLU A 61 -3.62 -19.62 -13.03
CA GLU A 61 -2.31 -20.16 -13.43
C GLU A 61 -1.63 -19.26 -14.47
N ASP A 62 -2.34 -18.78 -15.49
CA ASP A 62 -1.77 -17.85 -16.48
C ASP A 62 -1.34 -16.54 -15.83
N LEU A 63 -2.13 -16.03 -14.89
CA LEU A 63 -1.79 -14.84 -14.11
C LEU A 63 -0.54 -15.06 -13.24
N ARG A 64 -0.41 -16.26 -12.65
CA ARG A 64 0.77 -16.64 -11.85
C ARG A 64 2.03 -16.70 -12.73
N ILE A 65 1.94 -17.34 -13.90
CA ILE A 65 3.03 -17.41 -14.87
C ILE A 65 3.41 -16.02 -15.35
N PHE A 66 2.42 -15.20 -15.71
CA PHE A 66 2.66 -13.82 -16.15
C PHE A 66 3.36 -12.99 -15.08
N LYS A 67 2.92 -13.05 -13.82
CA LYS A 67 3.58 -12.36 -12.71
C LYS A 67 5.02 -12.82 -12.51
N LYS A 68 5.27 -14.14 -12.59
CA LYS A 68 6.62 -14.67 -12.49
C LYS A 68 7.52 -14.11 -13.58
N ASN A 69 7.07 -14.15 -14.84
CA ASN A 69 7.82 -13.62 -15.98
C ASN A 69 8.03 -12.09 -15.87
N LEU A 70 7.05 -11.37 -15.29
CA LEU A 70 7.17 -9.95 -15.02
C LEU A 70 8.28 -9.65 -13.99
N TYR A 71 8.34 -10.44 -12.90
CA TYR A 71 9.39 -10.30 -11.91
C TYR A 71 10.78 -10.62 -12.47
N GLU A 72 10.88 -11.60 -13.39
CA GLU A 72 12.14 -11.94 -14.04
C GLU A 72 12.64 -10.81 -14.94
N ILE A 73 11.77 -10.18 -15.75
CA ILE A 73 12.19 -9.10 -16.67
C ILE A 73 12.52 -7.80 -15.95
N PHE A 74 11.82 -7.50 -14.84
CA PHE A 74 12.08 -6.29 -14.07
C PHE A 74 13.10 -6.51 -12.95
N GLU A 75 13.56 -7.75 -12.73
CA GLU A 75 14.45 -8.14 -11.62
C GLU A 75 13.93 -7.64 -10.26
N ASP A 76 12.61 -7.51 -10.15
CA ASP A 76 11.93 -6.97 -8.98
C ASP A 76 10.78 -7.88 -8.56
N SER A 77 10.89 -8.43 -7.36
CA SER A 77 9.88 -9.26 -6.72
C SER A 77 9.08 -8.51 -5.63
N CYS A 78 9.35 -7.21 -5.47
CA CYS A 78 8.73 -6.39 -4.44
C CYS A 78 7.22 -6.29 -4.66
N SER A 79 6.46 -6.61 -3.64
CA SER A 79 5.00 -6.43 -3.67
C SER A 79 4.64 -5.00 -3.30
N VAL A 80 3.74 -4.39 -4.04
CA VAL A 80 3.27 -3.03 -3.76
C VAL A 80 2.00 -3.07 -2.90
N VAL A 81 1.94 -2.21 -1.91
CA VAL A 81 0.75 -1.94 -1.10
C VAL A 81 0.42 -0.47 -1.20
N TYR A 82 -0.63 -0.16 -1.93
CA TYR A 82 -1.14 1.21 -2.03
C TYR A 82 -2.20 1.47 -0.98
N ILE A 83 -2.09 2.58 -0.28
CA ILE A 83 -3.01 3.02 0.77
C ILE A 83 -3.50 4.43 0.40
N PRO A 84 -4.73 4.57 -0.13
CA PRO A 84 -5.27 5.84 -0.61
C PRO A 84 -5.57 6.82 0.52
N ALA A 85 -5.77 8.08 0.20
CA ALA A 85 -6.42 9.06 1.07
C ALA A 85 -7.94 8.78 1.20
N GLY A 86 -8.63 9.42 2.16
CA GLY A 86 -10.09 9.29 2.34
C GLY A 86 -10.55 7.91 2.82
N ARG A 87 -9.73 7.23 3.58
CA ARG A 87 -9.93 5.85 4.07
C ARG A 87 -11.09 5.69 5.03
N SER A 88 -11.50 6.76 5.72
CA SER A 88 -12.65 6.73 6.65
C SER A 88 -13.92 6.25 5.96
N MET A 89 -14.19 6.71 4.74
CA MET A 89 -15.35 6.26 3.98
C MET A 89 -15.28 4.76 3.65
N ILE A 90 -14.10 4.26 3.26
CA ILE A 90 -13.87 2.84 3.00
C ILE A 90 -14.03 2.04 4.30
N THR A 91 -13.49 2.53 5.40
CA THR A 91 -13.60 1.89 6.72
C THR A 91 -15.04 1.84 7.21
N LEU A 92 -15.79 2.93 7.10
CA LEU A 92 -17.21 2.99 7.48
C LEU A 92 -18.08 2.04 6.66
N LEU A 93 -17.84 1.97 5.37
CA LEU A 93 -18.58 1.11 4.45
C LEU A 93 -18.07 -0.33 4.45
N SER A 94 -16.98 -0.64 5.15
CA SER A 94 -16.27 -1.90 5.02
C SER A 94 -17.13 -3.15 5.29
N GLN A 95 -18.13 -3.08 6.16
CA GLN A 95 -19.09 -4.17 6.39
C GLN A 95 -20.10 -4.29 5.24
N GLN A 96 -20.57 -3.14 4.74
CA GLN A 96 -21.51 -3.10 3.62
C GLN A 96 -20.80 -3.35 2.28
N LEU A 97 -19.55 -2.91 2.15
CA LEU A 97 -18.73 -3.12 0.96
C LEU A 97 -18.48 -4.61 0.71
N SER A 98 -18.34 -5.43 1.73
CA SER A 98 -18.24 -6.90 1.54
C SER A 98 -19.46 -7.44 0.79
N TYR A 99 -20.65 -7.00 1.17
CA TYR A 99 -21.89 -7.39 0.51
C TYR A 99 -22.02 -6.74 -0.87
N ILE A 100 -21.81 -5.43 -0.96
CA ILE A 100 -21.88 -4.67 -2.23
C ILE A 100 -20.88 -5.24 -3.22
N TYR A 101 -19.63 -5.46 -2.81
CA TYR A 101 -18.57 -6.00 -3.67
C TYR A 101 -18.89 -7.41 -4.15
N ALA A 102 -19.48 -8.26 -3.30
CA ALA A 102 -19.93 -9.61 -3.68
C ALA A 102 -21.09 -9.59 -4.68
N THR A 103 -21.94 -8.56 -4.63
CA THR A 103 -23.11 -8.41 -5.53
C THR A 103 -22.82 -7.62 -6.80
N MET A 104 -21.68 -6.91 -6.86
CA MET A 104 -21.23 -6.20 -8.07
C MET A 104 -20.94 -7.17 -9.22
N ASP A 105 -21.41 -6.84 -10.40
CA ASP A 105 -20.99 -7.52 -11.63
C ASP A 105 -19.55 -7.12 -12.04
N ASP A 106 -19.00 -7.83 -13.02
CA ASP A 106 -17.62 -7.59 -13.48
C ASP A 106 -17.43 -6.20 -14.11
N MET A 107 -18.47 -5.62 -14.71
CA MET A 107 -18.42 -4.26 -15.27
C MET A 107 -18.35 -3.22 -14.17
N GLN A 108 -19.15 -3.37 -13.12
CA GLN A 108 -19.14 -2.49 -11.95
C GLN A 108 -17.80 -2.57 -11.18
N LYS A 109 -17.26 -3.78 -11.01
CA LYS A 109 -15.93 -3.97 -10.39
C LYS A 109 -14.80 -3.33 -11.19
N ARG A 110 -14.93 -3.28 -12.53
CA ARG A 110 -13.96 -2.61 -13.42
C ARG A 110 -14.09 -1.09 -13.44
N SER A 111 -15.22 -0.53 -13.00
CA SER A 111 -15.39 0.92 -12.87
C SER A 111 -14.66 1.50 -11.66
N LEU A 112 -14.32 0.67 -10.68
CA LEU A 112 -13.46 1.08 -9.58
C LEU A 112 -12.02 1.25 -10.07
N ASP A 113 -11.36 2.28 -9.59
CA ASP A 113 -9.93 2.44 -9.85
C ASP A 113 -9.15 1.24 -9.25
N THR A 114 -8.13 0.79 -9.96
CA THR A 114 -7.39 -0.43 -9.62
C THR A 114 -6.74 -0.36 -8.24
N CYS A 115 -6.30 0.82 -7.82
CA CYS A 115 -5.63 1.00 -6.53
C CYS A 115 -6.60 0.88 -5.37
N THR A 116 -7.76 1.55 -5.46
CA THR A 116 -8.83 1.48 -4.46
C THR A 116 -9.38 0.05 -4.37
N LYS A 117 -9.52 -0.63 -5.50
CA LYS A 117 -9.94 -2.03 -5.55
C LYS A 117 -8.95 -2.95 -4.82
N ASP A 118 -7.65 -2.87 -5.13
CA ASP A 118 -6.62 -3.68 -4.44
C ASP A 118 -6.61 -3.42 -2.93
N TYR A 119 -6.71 -2.15 -2.54
CA TYR A 119 -6.78 -1.77 -1.13
C TYR A 119 -7.98 -2.41 -0.42
N LEU A 120 -9.17 -2.32 -1.03
CA LEU A 120 -10.40 -2.89 -0.49
C LEU A 120 -10.33 -4.42 -0.39
N GLU A 121 -9.92 -5.11 -1.45
CA GLU A 121 -9.76 -6.58 -1.47
C GLU A 121 -8.76 -7.04 -0.41
N ARG A 122 -7.69 -6.29 -0.21
CA ARG A 122 -6.66 -6.57 0.80
C ARG A 122 -7.21 -6.45 2.21
N ILE A 123 -7.97 -5.39 2.50
CA ILE A 123 -8.67 -5.23 3.78
C ILE A 123 -9.60 -6.40 4.04
N LEU A 124 -10.48 -6.72 3.09
CA LEU A 124 -11.46 -7.79 3.26
C LEU A 124 -10.81 -9.15 3.52
N ARG A 125 -9.72 -9.45 2.83
CA ARG A 125 -8.95 -10.68 2.99
C ARG A 125 -8.24 -10.76 4.34
N LEU A 126 -7.71 -9.64 4.84
CA LEU A 126 -6.87 -9.63 6.03
C LEU A 126 -7.65 -9.49 7.35
N LYS A 127 -8.91 -9.02 7.33
CA LYS A 127 -9.70 -8.88 8.56
C LYS A 127 -9.65 -10.09 9.50
N PRO A 128 -9.82 -11.34 9.01
CA PRO A 128 -9.81 -12.52 9.88
C PRO A 128 -8.48 -12.75 10.60
N GLU A 129 -7.35 -12.31 10.04
CA GLU A 129 -6.03 -12.44 10.66
C GLU A 129 -5.91 -11.67 11.99
N PHE A 130 -6.80 -10.70 12.21
CA PHE A 130 -6.84 -9.86 13.41
C PHE A 130 -7.87 -10.34 14.44
N SER A 131 -8.29 -11.60 14.41
CA SER A 131 -9.28 -12.14 15.36
C SER A 131 -8.81 -12.04 16.82
N GLU A 132 -7.52 -12.26 17.06
CA GLU A 132 -6.85 -12.10 18.36
C GLU A 132 -6.14 -10.74 18.50
N GLY A 133 -6.47 -9.78 17.62
CA GLY A 133 -5.84 -8.46 17.57
C GLY A 133 -4.40 -8.49 17.06
N LEU A 134 -3.73 -7.33 17.14
CA LEU A 134 -2.33 -7.18 16.73
C LEU A 134 -1.36 -8.03 17.57
N GLN A 135 -1.66 -8.20 18.86
CA GLN A 135 -0.84 -9.04 19.75
C GLN A 135 -0.91 -10.50 19.35
N GLY A 136 -2.12 -11.02 19.07
CA GLY A 136 -2.30 -12.39 18.59
C GLY A 136 -1.57 -12.63 17.27
N LEU A 137 -1.63 -11.67 16.35
CA LEU A 137 -0.89 -11.72 15.09
C LEU A 137 0.63 -11.77 15.34
N ALA A 138 1.15 -10.98 16.28
CA ALA A 138 2.56 -11.01 16.65
C ALA A 138 3.00 -12.36 17.22
N TYR A 139 2.16 -13.00 18.06
CA TYR A 139 2.44 -14.32 18.62
C TYR A 139 2.37 -15.43 17.57
N SER A 140 1.38 -15.43 16.69
CA SER A 140 1.25 -16.42 15.62
C SER A 140 2.39 -16.33 14.61
N SER A 141 2.94 -15.13 14.40
CA SER A 141 4.11 -14.85 13.56
C SER A 141 5.44 -15.13 14.28
N GLY A 142 5.45 -15.74 15.45
CA GLY A 142 6.60 -15.95 16.35
C GLY A 142 7.81 -16.71 15.77
N ARG A 143 7.80 -16.97 14.45
CA ARG A 143 8.94 -17.40 13.62
C ARG A 143 9.53 -16.25 12.80
N SER A 144 9.00 -15.03 12.95
CA SER A 144 9.60 -13.87 12.30
C SER A 144 10.95 -13.61 12.97
N GLY A 145 12.03 -13.49 12.21
CA GLY A 145 13.36 -13.15 12.71
C GLY A 145 13.45 -11.70 13.25
N LEU A 146 12.33 -11.03 13.44
CA LEU A 146 12.22 -9.69 14.02
C LEU A 146 12.56 -9.73 15.51
N SER A 147 13.35 -8.76 15.95
CA SER A 147 13.60 -8.54 17.36
C SER A 147 12.30 -8.30 18.12
N PRO A 148 12.03 -9.01 19.23
CA PRO A 148 10.84 -8.77 20.08
C PRO A 148 10.71 -7.30 20.50
N ARG A 149 11.81 -6.57 20.65
CA ARG A 149 11.81 -5.14 20.97
C ARG A 149 11.12 -4.30 19.89
N LEU A 150 11.37 -4.60 18.61
CA LEU A 150 10.75 -3.87 17.49
C LEU A 150 9.24 -4.13 17.42
N VAL A 151 8.82 -5.37 17.67
CA VAL A 151 7.39 -5.73 17.73
C VAL A 151 6.70 -4.99 18.87
N VAL A 152 7.28 -4.97 20.06
CA VAL A 152 6.73 -4.23 21.20
C VAL A 152 6.66 -2.73 20.91
N GLN A 153 7.68 -2.16 20.28
CA GLN A 153 7.69 -0.74 19.91
C GLN A 153 6.59 -0.44 18.88
N ALA A 154 6.40 -1.30 17.88
CA ALA A 154 5.33 -1.13 16.88
C ALA A 154 3.95 -1.23 17.53
N LEU A 155 3.72 -2.18 18.45
CA LEU A 155 2.47 -2.31 19.21
C LEU A 155 2.20 -1.07 20.07
N ASP A 156 3.19 -0.55 20.77
CA ASP A 156 3.08 0.66 21.59
C ASP A 156 2.69 1.88 20.73
N LEU A 157 3.34 2.05 19.59
CA LEU A 157 3.00 3.15 18.67
C LEU A 157 1.57 3.01 18.12
N THR A 158 1.16 1.81 17.71
CA THR A 158 -0.22 1.60 17.23
C THR A 158 -1.25 1.87 18.32
N GLN A 159 -1.00 1.45 19.55
CA GLN A 159 -1.87 1.69 20.69
C GLN A 159 -1.98 3.19 21.02
N LYS A 160 -0.88 3.94 20.99
CA LYS A 160 -0.85 5.39 21.20
C LYS A 160 -1.66 6.15 20.15
N ILE A 161 -1.58 5.72 18.88
CA ILE A 161 -2.32 6.35 17.78
C ILE A 161 -3.81 6.06 17.88
N LEU A 162 -4.19 4.79 18.05
CA LEU A 162 -5.61 4.36 18.15
C LEU A 162 -6.25 4.67 19.49
N ARG A 163 -5.48 4.95 20.52
CA ARG A 163 -5.93 5.01 21.93
C ARG A 163 -6.70 3.76 22.36
N GLY A 164 -6.19 2.61 21.91
CA GLY A 164 -6.74 1.28 22.09
C GLY A 164 -6.08 0.28 21.16
N THR A 165 -6.62 -0.92 21.08
CA THR A 165 -6.11 -1.99 20.22
C THR A 165 -7.18 -2.45 19.24
N TYR A 166 -6.79 -2.67 17.98
CA TYR A 166 -7.70 -3.17 16.96
C TYR A 166 -7.92 -4.68 17.13
N ARG A 167 -9.18 -5.12 16.96
CA ARG A 167 -9.58 -6.51 16.90
C ARG A 167 -10.74 -6.69 15.92
N TYR A 168 -10.74 -7.81 15.21
CA TYR A 168 -11.87 -8.26 14.40
C TYR A 168 -12.55 -9.43 15.09
N SER A 169 -13.79 -9.27 15.55
CA SER A 169 -14.50 -10.31 16.30
C SER A 169 -15.98 -10.33 15.91
N ASN A 170 -16.53 -11.52 15.71
CA ASN A 170 -17.95 -11.74 15.37
C ASN A 170 -18.43 -10.94 14.14
N GLY A 171 -17.56 -10.80 13.12
CA GLY A 171 -17.88 -10.03 11.93
C GLY A 171 -17.77 -8.51 12.08
N GLU A 172 -17.31 -8.02 13.24
CA GLU A 172 -17.21 -6.60 13.56
C GLU A 172 -15.77 -6.16 13.81
N GLU A 173 -15.46 -4.97 13.34
CA GLU A 173 -14.19 -4.29 13.61
C GLU A 173 -14.34 -3.46 14.90
N GLN A 174 -13.46 -3.68 15.85
CA GLN A 174 -13.53 -3.13 17.19
C GLN A 174 -12.21 -2.46 17.58
N ILE A 175 -12.29 -1.35 18.30
CA ILE A 175 -11.18 -0.77 19.07
C ILE A 175 -11.43 -1.11 20.53
N VAL A 176 -10.58 -1.94 21.11
CA VAL A 176 -10.64 -2.36 22.51
C VAL A 176 -9.83 -1.37 23.34
N LEU A 177 -10.48 -0.84 24.37
CA LEU A 177 -9.89 0.13 25.30
C LEU A 177 -9.17 -0.60 26.46
N GLU A 178 -8.37 0.15 27.22
CA GLU A 178 -7.59 -0.40 28.34
C GLU A 178 -8.46 -1.02 29.47
N ASP A 179 -9.68 -0.52 29.64
CA ASP A 179 -10.66 -1.05 30.61
C ASP A 179 -11.40 -2.30 30.11
N GLY A 180 -11.02 -2.83 28.94
CA GLY A 180 -11.64 -4.00 28.32
C GLY A 180 -12.94 -3.72 27.57
N LYS A 181 -13.45 -2.50 27.63
CA LYS A 181 -14.59 -2.09 26.79
C LYS A 181 -14.13 -1.93 25.35
N TYR A 182 -15.07 -1.94 24.42
CA TYR A 182 -14.76 -1.72 23.01
C TYR A 182 -15.73 -0.75 22.36
N VAL A 183 -15.24 -0.12 21.32
CA VAL A 183 -16.03 0.72 20.41
C VAL A 183 -15.96 0.09 19.02
N LYS A 184 -17.11 -0.09 18.36
CA LYS A 184 -17.14 -0.50 16.95
C LYS A 184 -16.51 0.61 16.10
N ILE A 185 -15.75 0.24 15.10
CA ILE A 185 -15.02 1.21 14.27
C ILE A 185 -15.94 2.28 13.65
N ASN A 186 -17.17 1.91 13.30
CA ASN A 186 -18.15 2.83 12.74
C ASN A 186 -18.57 3.95 13.70
N PHE A 187 -18.36 3.78 15.01
CA PHE A 187 -18.66 4.76 16.06
C PHE A 187 -17.39 5.37 16.66
N SER A 188 -16.22 5.07 16.11
CA SER A 188 -14.98 5.66 16.54
C SER A 188 -14.76 7.05 15.93
N SER A 189 -13.70 7.75 16.35
CA SER A 189 -13.36 9.06 15.78
C SER A 189 -12.91 8.95 14.32
N SER A 190 -13.07 10.04 13.55
CA SER A 190 -12.61 10.08 12.14
C SER A 190 -11.13 9.75 12.01
N GLY A 191 -10.28 10.23 12.92
CA GLY A 191 -8.86 9.90 12.91
C GLY A 191 -8.60 8.40 13.11
N GLN A 192 -9.35 7.73 13.99
CA GLN A 192 -9.25 6.28 14.18
C GLN A 192 -9.70 5.52 12.92
N GLN A 193 -10.79 5.96 12.29
CA GLN A 193 -11.29 5.37 11.04
C GLN A 193 -10.31 5.54 9.89
N GLU A 194 -9.63 6.68 9.81
CA GLU A 194 -8.61 6.95 8.78
C GLU A 194 -7.35 6.11 8.97
N CYS A 195 -6.85 5.99 10.21
CA CYS A 195 -5.54 5.39 10.42
C CYS A 195 -5.56 3.88 10.67
N VAL A 196 -6.68 3.29 11.09
CA VAL A 196 -6.74 1.88 11.53
C VAL A 196 -6.16 0.90 10.51
N TRP A 197 -6.48 1.06 9.23
CA TRP A 197 -5.98 0.15 8.20
C TRP A 197 -4.57 0.47 7.73
N ILE A 198 -4.09 1.71 7.88
CA ILE A 198 -2.65 2.00 7.73
C ILE A 198 -1.87 1.20 8.77
N LEU A 199 -2.27 1.31 10.04
CA LEU A 199 -1.61 0.65 11.17
C LEU A 199 -1.63 -0.88 11.04
N ASN A 200 -2.79 -1.44 10.70
CA ASN A 200 -2.95 -2.88 10.51
C ASN A 200 -2.09 -3.42 9.38
N LEU A 201 -2.05 -2.74 8.23
CA LEU A 201 -1.24 -3.17 7.09
C LEU A 201 0.25 -3.04 7.37
N LEU A 202 0.69 -1.92 7.94
CA LEU A 202 2.10 -1.73 8.33
C LEU A 202 2.53 -2.82 9.31
N PHE A 203 1.73 -3.07 10.35
CA PHE A 203 2.04 -4.09 11.34
C PHE A 203 2.02 -5.52 10.77
N TYR A 204 1.00 -5.83 9.94
CA TYR A 204 0.89 -7.15 9.30
C TYR A 204 2.14 -7.48 8.49
N TYR A 205 2.55 -6.59 7.60
CA TYR A 205 3.72 -6.84 6.75
C TYR A 205 5.04 -6.77 7.52
N LEU A 206 5.11 -5.95 8.55
CA LEU A 206 6.26 -5.92 9.46
C LEU A 206 6.52 -7.31 10.06
N VAL A 207 5.49 -7.99 10.57
CA VAL A 207 5.65 -9.32 11.18
C VAL A 207 5.80 -10.45 10.17
N GLN A 208 5.32 -10.27 8.93
CA GLN A 208 5.50 -11.26 7.85
C GLN A 208 6.89 -11.23 7.23
N GLN A 209 7.70 -10.19 7.46
CA GLN A 209 9.04 -9.98 6.90
C GLN A 209 9.12 -10.13 5.36
N LYS A 210 8.05 -9.86 4.67
CA LYS A 210 8.03 -9.81 3.22
C LYS A 210 8.36 -8.39 2.78
N GLU A 211 9.37 -8.23 1.93
CA GLU A 211 9.71 -6.93 1.36
C GLU A 211 8.52 -6.33 0.61
N ILE A 212 8.13 -5.13 1.02
CA ILE A 212 6.96 -4.41 0.48
C ILE A 212 7.38 -2.99 0.15
N LEU A 213 6.93 -2.52 -1.01
CA LEU A 213 6.86 -1.10 -1.32
C LEU A 213 5.49 -0.57 -0.90
N PHE A 214 5.46 0.23 0.16
CA PHE A 214 4.26 0.95 0.56
C PHE A 214 4.18 2.30 -0.16
N ILE A 215 3.02 2.59 -0.73
CA ILE A 215 2.66 3.93 -1.23
C ILE A 215 1.50 4.40 -0.37
N ILE A 216 1.72 5.41 0.47
CA ILE A 216 0.76 5.86 1.47
C ILE A 216 0.40 7.32 1.20
N GLU A 217 -0.87 7.59 0.96
CA GLU A 217 -1.35 8.96 0.82
C GLU A 217 -1.81 9.51 2.16
N GLU A 218 -1.33 10.70 2.49
CA GLU A 218 -1.74 11.48 3.65
C GLU A 218 -1.94 10.65 4.94
N PRO A 219 -0.90 9.97 5.46
CA PRO A 219 -1.04 9.13 6.67
C PRO A 219 -1.52 9.92 7.89
N GLU A 220 -1.33 11.23 7.88
CA GLU A 220 -1.69 12.15 8.94
C GLU A 220 -3.14 12.61 8.96
N SER A 221 -3.93 12.29 7.93
CA SER A 221 -5.30 12.80 7.77
C SER A 221 -6.16 12.56 9.02
N HIS A 222 -6.82 13.60 9.50
CA HIS A 222 -7.68 13.63 10.70
C HIS A 222 -6.99 13.27 12.02
N LEU A 223 -5.66 13.18 12.06
CA LEU A 223 -4.91 12.93 13.29
C LEU A 223 -4.47 14.21 13.99
N PHE A 224 -4.48 14.20 15.34
CA PHE A 224 -3.83 15.24 16.13
C PHE A 224 -2.32 15.25 15.92
N PRO A 225 -1.63 16.39 16.10
CA PRO A 225 -0.18 16.52 15.89
C PRO A 225 0.65 15.45 16.61
N GLU A 226 0.27 15.09 17.84
CA GLU A 226 0.95 14.02 18.58
C GLU A 226 0.83 12.66 17.89
N SER A 227 -0.37 12.31 17.42
CA SER A 227 -0.61 11.07 16.67
C SER A 227 0.07 11.08 15.30
N GLN A 228 0.20 12.25 14.67
CA GLN A 228 0.97 12.42 13.43
C GLN A 228 2.46 12.11 13.64
N LYS A 229 3.01 12.50 14.78
CA LYS A 229 4.36 12.10 15.18
C LYS A 229 4.46 10.57 15.31
N TYR A 230 3.58 9.94 16.06
CA TYR A 230 3.64 8.49 16.28
C TYR A 230 3.45 7.67 15.01
N ILE A 231 2.55 8.06 14.10
CA ILE A 231 2.40 7.35 12.83
C ILE A 231 3.65 7.50 11.95
N THR A 232 4.30 8.66 11.98
CA THR A 232 5.56 8.90 11.27
C THR A 232 6.69 8.04 11.86
N GLU A 233 6.77 7.90 13.18
CA GLU A 233 7.72 7.03 13.86
C GLU A 233 7.49 5.56 13.50
N LEU A 234 6.23 5.10 13.42
CA LEU A 234 5.89 3.75 12.99
C LEU A 234 6.29 3.50 11.53
N ILE A 235 5.99 4.44 10.64
CA ILE A 235 6.40 4.39 9.23
C ILE A 235 7.93 4.26 9.11
N ALA A 236 8.67 5.09 9.85
CA ALA A 236 10.13 5.03 9.87
C ALA A 236 10.66 3.70 10.43
N LEU A 237 10.02 3.15 11.47
CA LEU A 237 10.36 1.83 12.03
C LEU A 237 10.17 0.74 10.97
N VAL A 238 9.05 0.73 10.27
CA VAL A 238 8.75 -0.24 9.20
C VAL A 238 9.77 -0.12 8.06
N ASN A 239 10.12 1.10 7.66
CA ASN A 239 11.16 1.34 6.66
C ASN A 239 12.52 0.79 7.09
N ASN A 240 12.91 1.00 8.35
CA ASN A 240 14.17 0.47 8.89
C ASN A 240 14.20 -1.07 9.01
N CYS A 241 13.04 -1.73 8.92
CA CYS A 241 12.92 -3.19 8.91
C CYS A 241 12.95 -3.80 7.49
N GLY A 242 13.38 -3.05 6.47
CA GLY A 242 13.61 -3.55 5.11
C GLY A 242 12.44 -3.33 4.14
N HIS A 243 11.45 -2.53 4.53
CA HIS A 243 10.40 -2.11 3.60
C HIS A 243 10.74 -0.77 2.95
N SER A 244 10.31 -0.57 1.71
CA SER A 244 10.41 0.71 1.02
C SER A 244 9.11 1.49 1.17
N ILE A 245 9.20 2.81 1.44
CA ILE A 245 8.00 3.63 1.67
C ILE A 245 8.06 4.92 0.86
N VAL A 246 6.99 5.17 0.12
CA VAL A 246 6.70 6.46 -0.51
C VAL A 246 5.44 7.00 0.15
N LEU A 247 5.49 8.24 0.59
CA LEU A 247 4.31 8.89 1.19
C LEU A 247 4.09 10.28 0.61
N THR A 248 2.81 10.68 0.54
CA THR A 248 2.42 12.07 0.31
C THR A 248 1.98 12.69 1.62
N THR A 249 2.27 13.96 1.84
CA THR A 249 1.88 14.66 3.07
C THR A 249 1.72 16.17 2.85
N HIS A 250 0.79 16.75 3.55
CA HIS A 250 0.63 18.21 3.70
C HIS A 250 0.99 18.68 5.12
N SER A 251 1.41 17.75 6.00
CA SER A 251 1.67 18.06 7.40
C SER A 251 3.10 18.50 7.67
N PRO A 252 3.29 19.69 8.28
CA PRO A 252 4.60 20.11 8.77
C PRO A 252 5.10 19.22 9.94
N TYR A 253 4.18 18.57 10.68
CA TYR A 253 4.55 17.66 11.78
C TYR A 253 5.17 16.37 11.27
N VAL A 254 4.67 15.81 10.16
CA VAL A 254 5.28 14.65 9.49
C VAL A 254 6.68 14.99 9.03
N LEU A 255 6.84 16.12 8.31
CA LEU A 255 8.14 16.57 7.82
C LEU A 255 9.13 16.86 8.98
N GLY A 256 8.66 17.55 10.02
CA GLY A 256 9.47 17.84 11.20
C GLY A 256 9.91 16.57 11.94
N THR A 257 9.02 15.57 12.06
CA THR A 257 9.34 14.29 12.70
C THR A 257 10.37 13.52 11.88
N LEU A 258 10.21 13.42 10.56
CA LEU A 258 11.18 12.78 9.66
C LEU A 258 12.55 13.45 9.75
N ASN A 259 12.58 14.79 9.75
CA ASN A 259 13.83 15.55 9.90
C ASN A 259 14.53 15.23 11.23
N ASN A 260 13.78 15.17 12.34
CA ASN A 260 14.33 14.82 13.65
C ASN A 260 14.87 13.37 13.70
N LEU A 261 14.16 12.43 13.07
CA LEU A 261 14.60 11.03 12.98
C LEU A 261 15.87 10.88 12.13
N LEU A 262 15.98 11.61 11.03
CA LEU A 262 17.19 11.65 10.19
C LEU A 262 18.36 12.24 10.97
N TYR A 263 18.15 13.33 11.69
CA TYR A 263 19.19 13.94 12.53
C TYR A 263 19.65 12.99 13.63
N ALA A 264 18.73 12.32 14.32
CA ALA A 264 19.07 11.34 15.37
C ALA A 264 19.90 10.15 14.86
N LYS A 265 19.82 9.83 13.56
CA LYS A 265 20.65 8.77 12.94
C LYS A 265 22.10 9.22 12.70
N THR A 266 22.37 10.52 12.70
CA THR A 266 23.69 11.08 12.41
C THR A 266 24.54 11.30 13.68
N ILE A 267 23.93 11.16 14.86
CA ILE A 267 24.60 11.24 16.18
C ILE A 267 24.89 9.82 16.66
#